data_7a96d11fac9c90f0163dce30a76d5c39
#
_entry.id   7a96d11fac9c90f0163dce30a76d5c39
#
_cell.length_a   1.000
_cell.length_b   1.000
_cell.length_c   1.000
_cell.angle_alpha   90.00
_cell.angle_beta   90.00
_cell.angle_gamma   90.00
#
_symmetry.space_group_name_H-M   'P 1'
#
loop_
_entity.id
_entity.type
_entity.pdbx_description
1 polymer ?
#
loop_
_entity_poly.entity_id
_entity_poly.type
_entity_poly.pdbx_seq_one_letter_code
_entity_poly.pdbx_strand_id
1 'polypeptide(L)'
;MKRSAKILFLSIVVISFMIVSLVYAQQNKFKLKPDAKGKLCLNCHENFKEKLNDPFVHTPVKTGECSECHNPHSASHGKLLEENANRICFKCHEEMMSKDQKSSHRVVIEGNCVKCHDPHASKNKFVLLKAGNELCFDCHKNIGSAIAKARFKHNPVEKGCTNCHDPHSSAKVLHLLKNDLVALCVGCHQTDRPAFAKQHMNYPVEKSNCSSCHNAHGSDRGGILFDNVHQPVANKICTQCHEASNSPTPLKTRRAGYELCRGCHSSMMNDAFNKNRIHWPLVDKTGCLNCHEPHASKEKKLLLGDSKSLCGKCHSDTMEVQVKLAEKEAQEKATAKGKVIKGALTHVPVQEGNCEACHASHAADSVFLLKQPSVIKLCEACHDWSKHSNHPMGEKVVDTRNKNITMQCLSCHRSHGTGYRYMIALPTVTDLCVQCHKQFKR
;
A
#
# COMPACT_ATOMS: atom_id res chain seq x y z
N MET A 1 -58.58 -20.52 -33.47
CA MET A 1 -57.49 -20.27 -32.46
C MET A 1 -56.35 -19.44 -32.98
N LYS A 2 -55.82 -19.57 -34.21
CA LYS A 2 -54.65 -18.78 -34.70
C LYS A 2 -54.90 -17.27 -34.91
N ARG A 3 -56.12 -16.83 -35.21
CA ARG A 3 -56.46 -15.40 -35.39
C ARG A 3 -56.56 -14.64 -34.07
N SER A 4 -57.13 -15.23 -33.03
CA SER A 4 -57.26 -14.60 -31.71
C SER A 4 -55.90 -14.39 -31.03
N ALA A 5 -54.94 -15.34 -31.20
CA ALA A 5 -53.60 -15.22 -30.66
C ALA A 5 -52.78 -14.09 -31.31
N LYS A 6 -52.96 -13.85 -32.62
CA LYS A 6 -52.29 -12.76 -33.34
C LYS A 6 -52.82 -11.37 -32.89
N ILE A 7 -54.12 -11.27 -32.66
CA ILE A 7 -54.76 -10.01 -32.20
C ILE A 7 -54.30 -9.71 -30.78
N LEU A 8 -54.23 -10.73 -29.90
CA LEU A 8 -53.75 -10.57 -28.54
C LEU A 8 -52.26 -10.12 -28.48
N PHE A 9 -51.41 -10.75 -29.35
CA PHE A 9 -49.99 -10.39 -29.44
C PHE A 9 -49.81 -8.96 -29.96
N LEU A 10 -50.58 -8.53 -30.98
CA LEU A 10 -50.53 -7.17 -31.51
C LEU A 10 -50.96 -6.15 -30.44
N SER A 11 -52.00 -6.46 -29.68
CA SER A 11 -52.51 -5.61 -28.59
C SER A 11 -51.45 -5.42 -27.47
N ILE A 12 -50.75 -6.50 -27.10
CA ILE A 12 -49.67 -6.43 -26.08
C ILE A 12 -48.52 -5.58 -26.58
N VAL A 13 -48.10 -5.70 -27.82
CA VAL A 13 -47.03 -4.92 -28.44
C VAL A 13 -47.39 -3.42 -28.48
N VAL A 14 -48.64 -3.09 -28.88
CA VAL A 14 -49.13 -1.71 -28.93
C VAL A 14 -49.24 -1.11 -27.53
N ILE A 15 -49.71 -1.86 -26.54
CA ILE A 15 -49.74 -1.41 -25.13
C ILE A 15 -48.35 -1.22 -24.57
N SER A 16 -47.40 -2.11 -24.86
CA SER A 16 -45.99 -1.95 -24.46
C SER A 16 -45.39 -0.70 -25.10
N PHE A 17 -45.64 -0.42 -26.37
CA PHE A 17 -45.16 0.78 -27.07
C PHE A 17 -45.78 2.07 -26.46
N MET A 18 -47.10 2.04 -26.13
CA MET A 18 -47.76 3.15 -25.47
C MET A 18 -47.20 3.38 -24.04
N ILE A 19 -46.93 2.34 -23.28
CA ILE A 19 -46.35 2.48 -21.92
C ILE A 19 -44.93 3.05 -22.03
N VAL A 20 -44.11 2.55 -22.94
CA VAL A 20 -42.77 3.06 -23.19
C VAL A 20 -42.80 4.54 -23.61
N SER A 21 -43.74 4.91 -24.52
CA SER A 21 -43.94 6.28 -24.98
C SER A 21 -44.43 7.21 -23.85
N LEU A 22 -45.30 6.74 -22.95
CA LEU A 22 -45.77 7.47 -21.78
C LEU A 22 -44.66 7.67 -20.75
N VAL A 23 -43.82 6.67 -20.52
CA VAL A 23 -42.65 6.80 -19.62
C VAL A 23 -41.64 7.79 -20.20
N TYR A 24 -41.37 7.74 -21.52
CA TYR A 24 -40.51 8.72 -22.19
C TYR A 24 -41.09 10.16 -22.16
N ALA A 25 -42.42 10.26 -22.34
CA ALA A 25 -43.08 11.58 -22.28
C ALA A 25 -43.10 12.15 -20.86
N GLN A 26 -43.19 11.30 -19.83
CA GLN A 26 -43.13 11.73 -18.44
C GLN A 26 -41.72 12.19 -18.01
N GLN A 27 -40.67 11.51 -18.50
CA GLN A 27 -39.29 11.94 -18.28
C GLN A 27 -38.96 13.31 -18.90
N ASN A 28 -39.63 13.67 -20.00
CA ASN A 28 -39.38 14.96 -20.68
C ASN A 28 -40.17 16.12 -20.11
N LYS A 29 -41.19 15.87 -19.24
CA LYS A 29 -42.09 16.91 -18.74
C LYS A 29 -41.42 17.95 -17.84
N PHE A 30 -40.25 17.64 -17.29
CA PHE A 30 -39.48 18.51 -16.37
C PHE A 30 -38.11 18.92 -16.90
N LYS A 31 -37.78 18.62 -18.17
CA LYS A 31 -36.53 19.10 -18.77
C LYS A 31 -36.60 20.61 -18.99
N LEU A 32 -35.55 21.30 -18.57
CA LEU A 32 -35.38 22.71 -18.89
C LEU A 32 -35.39 22.92 -20.41
N LYS A 33 -35.97 24.05 -20.85
CA LYS A 33 -35.88 24.46 -22.26
C LYS A 33 -34.40 24.59 -22.64
N PRO A 34 -34.02 24.25 -23.91
CA PRO A 34 -32.62 24.30 -24.33
C PRO A 34 -31.92 25.64 -24.10
N ASP A 35 -32.66 26.76 -24.22
CA ASP A 35 -32.18 28.13 -24.02
C ASP A 35 -32.11 28.59 -22.55
N ALA A 36 -32.72 27.82 -21.65
CA ALA A 36 -32.68 28.05 -20.20
C ALA A 36 -31.52 27.29 -19.49
N LYS A 37 -30.83 26.43 -20.21
CA LYS A 37 -29.72 25.62 -19.65
C LYS A 37 -28.66 26.51 -18.99
N GLY A 38 -28.41 26.25 -17.71
CA GLY A 38 -27.40 26.94 -16.90
C GLY A 38 -27.75 28.37 -16.48
N LYS A 39 -28.47 29.12 -17.28
CA LYS A 39 -28.81 30.53 -16.98
C LYS A 39 -29.62 30.69 -15.71
N LEU A 40 -30.61 29.82 -15.48
CA LEU A 40 -31.42 29.85 -14.26
C LEU A 40 -30.61 29.60 -13.02
N CYS A 41 -29.71 28.60 -13.07
CA CYS A 41 -28.86 28.23 -11.95
C CYS A 41 -27.91 29.37 -11.57
N LEU A 42 -27.33 30.04 -12.58
CA LEU A 42 -26.37 31.13 -12.39
C LEU A 42 -27.02 32.46 -11.90
N ASN A 43 -28.35 32.56 -11.90
CA ASN A 43 -29.04 33.71 -11.28
C ASN A 43 -28.94 33.68 -9.75
N CYS A 44 -28.86 32.49 -9.17
CA CYS A 44 -28.69 32.31 -7.72
C CYS A 44 -27.25 31.93 -7.36
N HIS A 45 -26.55 31.22 -8.24
CA HIS A 45 -25.15 30.81 -8.06
C HIS A 45 -24.20 31.79 -8.75
N GLU A 46 -24.30 33.06 -8.42
CA GLU A 46 -23.52 34.12 -9.09
C GLU A 46 -22.00 33.95 -8.97
N ASN A 47 -21.54 33.58 -7.79
CA ASN A 47 -20.11 33.30 -7.54
C ASN A 47 -19.55 32.21 -8.46
N PHE A 48 -20.43 31.33 -8.98
CA PHE A 48 -20.03 30.27 -9.89
C PHE A 48 -19.70 30.82 -11.33
N LYS A 49 -20.17 32.00 -11.66
CA LYS A 49 -19.86 32.64 -12.94
C LYS A 49 -18.36 32.91 -13.12
N GLU A 50 -17.67 33.26 -12.02
CA GLU A 50 -16.22 33.49 -12.04
C GLU A 50 -15.47 32.20 -12.41
N LYS A 51 -15.94 31.06 -11.87
CA LYS A 51 -15.34 29.74 -12.14
C LYS A 51 -15.49 29.29 -13.59
N LEU A 52 -16.53 29.74 -14.29
CA LEU A 52 -16.72 29.50 -15.73
C LEU A 52 -15.70 30.22 -16.61
N ASN A 53 -14.97 31.19 -16.05
CA ASN A 53 -13.89 31.90 -16.75
C ASN A 53 -12.55 31.14 -16.65
N ASP A 54 -12.48 30.05 -15.90
CA ASP A 54 -11.28 29.24 -15.83
C ASP A 54 -10.94 28.63 -17.21
N PRO A 55 -9.66 28.45 -17.53
CA PRO A 55 -9.23 27.95 -18.85
C PRO A 55 -9.77 26.56 -19.21
N PHE A 56 -10.05 25.73 -18.21
CA PHE A 56 -10.53 24.39 -18.42
C PHE A 56 -11.85 24.18 -17.69
N VAL A 57 -12.94 24.26 -18.47
CA VAL A 57 -14.30 24.02 -17.97
C VAL A 57 -14.76 22.65 -18.42
N HIS A 58 -15.32 21.86 -17.49
CA HIS A 58 -15.89 20.54 -17.79
C HIS A 58 -17.05 20.67 -18.78
N THR A 59 -17.11 19.80 -19.77
CA THR A 59 -18.04 19.97 -20.91
C THR A 59 -19.49 20.15 -20.49
N PRO A 60 -20.10 19.33 -19.60
CA PRO A 60 -21.49 19.54 -19.17
C PRO A 60 -21.72 20.91 -18.52
N VAL A 61 -20.73 21.41 -17.80
CA VAL A 61 -20.78 22.72 -17.14
C VAL A 61 -20.70 23.84 -18.17
N LYS A 62 -19.82 23.70 -19.15
CA LYS A 62 -19.65 24.64 -20.25
C LYS A 62 -20.93 24.81 -21.10
N THR A 63 -21.65 23.70 -21.29
CA THR A 63 -22.93 23.67 -22.01
C THR A 63 -24.13 24.02 -21.13
N GLY A 64 -23.93 24.26 -19.83
CA GLY A 64 -24.97 24.64 -18.88
C GLY A 64 -25.84 23.45 -18.44
N GLU A 65 -25.37 22.22 -18.59
CA GLU A 65 -26.10 21.00 -18.25
C GLU A 65 -25.95 20.62 -16.78
N CYS A 66 -26.21 21.57 -15.88
CA CYS A 66 -26.06 21.40 -14.43
C CYS A 66 -26.91 20.25 -13.89
N SER A 67 -28.08 20.04 -14.49
CA SER A 67 -29.03 18.99 -14.09
C SER A 67 -28.63 17.58 -14.47
N GLU A 68 -27.57 17.36 -15.25
CA GLU A 68 -27.02 16.03 -15.51
C GLU A 68 -26.38 15.44 -14.24
N CYS A 69 -25.96 16.33 -13.30
CA CYS A 69 -25.34 15.93 -12.05
C CYS A 69 -26.17 16.36 -10.83
N HIS A 70 -26.91 17.46 -10.90
CA HIS A 70 -27.63 18.04 -9.77
C HIS A 70 -29.14 18.02 -10.01
N ASN A 71 -29.90 17.61 -8.99
CA ASN A 71 -31.34 17.78 -8.98
C ASN A 71 -31.70 19.10 -8.30
N PRO A 72 -32.30 20.07 -9.03
CA PRO A 72 -32.58 21.40 -8.46
C PRO A 72 -33.68 21.42 -7.39
N HIS A 73 -34.45 20.35 -7.26
CA HIS A 73 -35.58 20.29 -6.33
C HIS A 73 -35.26 19.49 -5.08
N SER A 74 -34.83 18.24 -5.25
CA SER A 74 -34.52 17.35 -4.14
C SER A 74 -33.62 16.20 -4.59
N ALA A 75 -32.73 15.78 -3.72
CA ALA A 75 -31.90 14.59 -3.94
C ALA A 75 -31.61 13.89 -2.60
N SER A 76 -31.40 12.59 -2.67
CA SER A 76 -30.98 11.77 -1.52
C SER A 76 -29.49 11.92 -1.20
N HIS A 77 -28.73 12.53 -2.10
CA HIS A 77 -27.30 12.72 -1.95
C HIS A 77 -26.93 14.18 -1.67
N GLY A 78 -25.86 14.38 -0.89
CA GLY A 78 -25.39 15.73 -0.57
C GLY A 78 -25.11 16.59 -1.81
N LYS A 79 -25.22 17.91 -1.68
CA LYS A 79 -25.10 18.89 -2.78
C LYS A 79 -26.11 18.69 -3.91
N LEU A 80 -27.27 18.11 -3.59
CA LEU A 80 -28.33 17.79 -4.55
C LEU A 80 -27.86 16.96 -5.73
N LEU A 81 -26.95 16.02 -5.53
CA LEU A 81 -26.49 15.11 -6.57
C LEU A 81 -27.54 14.07 -6.92
N GLU A 82 -27.71 13.79 -8.22
CA GLU A 82 -28.60 12.74 -8.76
C GLU A 82 -28.16 11.33 -8.36
N GLU A 83 -26.86 11.15 -8.10
CA GLU A 83 -26.25 9.88 -7.71
C GLU A 83 -25.18 10.15 -6.63
N ASN A 84 -24.75 9.12 -5.94
CA ASN A 84 -23.67 9.20 -4.97
C ASN A 84 -22.39 9.80 -5.61
N ALA A 85 -21.74 10.72 -4.90
CA ALA A 85 -20.57 11.46 -5.39
C ALA A 85 -19.43 10.59 -5.92
N ASN A 86 -19.30 9.35 -5.42
CA ASN A 86 -18.29 8.40 -5.89
C ASN A 86 -18.74 7.56 -7.10
N ARG A 87 -19.98 7.73 -7.60
CA ARG A 87 -20.54 7.00 -8.73
C ARG A 87 -21.02 7.88 -9.87
N ILE A 88 -21.37 9.12 -9.60
CA ILE A 88 -21.99 10.00 -10.59
C ILE A 88 -21.13 10.20 -11.84
N CYS A 89 -19.81 10.20 -11.69
CA CYS A 89 -18.86 10.37 -12.80
C CYS A 89 -18.95 9.20 -13.79
N PHE A 90 -19.26 8.00 -13.32
CA PHE A 90 -19.34 6.78 -14.13
C PHE A 90 -20.58 6.73 -15.04
N LYS A 91 -21.51 7.67 -14.92
CA LYS A 91 -22.57 7.82 -15.93
C LYS A 91 -22.02 8.11 -17.34
N CYS A 92 -20.83 8.74 -17.42
CA CYS A 92 -20.18 9.13 -18.66
C CYS A 92 -18.74 8.62 -18.80
N HIS A 93 -18.07 8.31 -17.69
CA HIS A 93 -16.66 7.91 -17.63
C HIS A 93 -16.47 6.42 -17.24
N GLU A 94 -17.30 5.54 -17.77
CA GLU A 94 -17.28 4.10 -17.38
C GLU A 94 -15.98 3.37 -17.74
N GLU A 95 -15.31 3.77 -18.81
CA GLU A 95 -14.12 3.08 -19.34
C GLU A 95 -12.87 3.17 -18.42
N MET A 96 -12.89 4.07 -17.43
CA MET A 96 -11.75 4.25 -16.53
C MET A 96 -11.57 3.10 -15.50
N MET A 97 -12.56 2.22 -15.37
CA MET A 97 -12.62 1.15 -14.36
C MET A 97 -12.71 -0.24 -14.99
N SER A 98 -11.87 -0.54 -15.98
CA SER A 98 -11.85 -1.90 -16.53
C SER A 98 -11.41 -2.90 -15.45
N LYS A 99 -12.07 -4.07 -15.42
CA LYS A 99 -11.81 -5.11 -14.40
C LYS A 99 -10.44 -5.79 -14.55
N ASP A 100 -9.78 -5.60 -15.69
CA ASP A 100 -8.55 -6.31 -16.06
C ASP A 100 -7.27 -5.51 -15.81
N GLN A 101 -7.32 -4.53 -14.88
CA GLN A 101 -6.15 -3.73 -14.55
C GLN A 101 -5.18 -4.49 -13.63
N LYS A 102 -3.91 -4.52 -14.00
CA LYS A 102 -2.83 -5.10 -13.18
C LYS A 102 -2.59 -4.31 -11.90
N SER A 103 -2.75 -2.99 -11.97
CA SER A 103 -2.75 -2.10 -10.82
C SER A 103 -3.72 -0.94 -11.04
N SER A 104 -4.41 -0.53 -9.97
CA SER A 104 -5.34 0.60 -9.99
C SER A 104 -5.10 1.49 -8.79
N HIS A 105 -5.25 2.80 -8.98
CA HIS A 105 -5.09 3.75 -7.91
C HIS A 105 -6.27 3.63 -6.94
N ARG A 106 -6.02 3.50 -5.65
CA ARG A 106 -7.05 3.27 -4.65
C ARG A 106 -8.16 4.32 -4.67
N VAL A 107 -7.80 5.60 -4.79
CA VAL A 107 -8.79 6.70 -4.85
C VAL A 107 -9.71 6.62 -6.07
N VAL A 108 -9.24 6.02 -7.17
CA VAL A 108 -10.04 5.77 -8.38
C VAL A 108 -11.00 4.60 -8.16
N ILE A 109 -10.52 3.50 -7.56
CA ILE A 109 -11.35 2.34 -7.18
C ILE A 109 -12.49 2.77 -6.26
N GLU A 110 -12.22 3.66 -5.31
CA GLU A 110 -13.19 4.20 -4.36
C GLU A 110 -14.13 5.23 -4.99
N GLY A 111 -13.94 5.61 -6.27
CA GLY A 111 -14.72 6.62 -6.96
C GLY A 111 -14.47 8.04 -6.46
N ASN A 112 -13.38 8.30 -5.76
CA ASN A 112 -13.02 9.59 -5.18
C ASN A 112 -12.39 10.54 -6.20
N CYS A 113 -13.00 10.70 -7.37
CA CYS A 113 -12.50 11.49 -8.53
C CYS A 113 -12.19 12.95 -8.14
N VAL A 114 -13.02 13.52 -7.27
CA VAL A 114 -12.89 14.92 -6.81
C VAL A 114 -11.69 15.16 -5.87
N LYS A 115 -10.94 14.14 -5.51
CA LYS A 115 -9.65 14.32 -4.83
C LYS A 115 -8.57 14.90 -5.75
N CYS A 116 -8.74 14.72 -7.06
CA CYS A 116 -7.79 15.18 -8.06
C CYS A 116 -8.42 16.14 -9.07
N HIS A 117 -9.71 15.97 -9.39
CA HIS A 117 -10.43 16.75 -10.38
C HIS A 117 -11.45 17.68 -9.73
N ASP A 118 -11.56 18.92 -10.28
CA ASP A 118 -12.70 19.76 -10.03
C ASP A 118 -13.80 19.39 -11.04
N PRO A 119 -14.98 18.94 -10.60
CA PRO A 119 -16.03 18.51 -11.53
C PRO A 119 -16.63 19.63 -12.38
N HIS A 120 -16.27 20.89 -12.10
CA HIS A 120 -16.82 22.05 -12.78
C HIS A 120 -15.82 22.74 -13.69
N ALA A 121 -14.77 23.32 -13.12
CA ALA A 121 -13.76 24.05 -13.87
C ALA A 121 -12.48 24.20 -13.04
N SER A 122 -11.36 24.41 -13.71
CA SER A 122 -10.06 24.59 -13.08
C SER A 122 -9.12 25.41 -13.95
N LYS A 123 -8.09 25.96 -13.33
CA LYS A 123 -6.97 26.61 -14.00
C LYS A 123 -6.01 25.61 -14.66
N ASN A 124 -6.15 24.33 -14.34
CA ASN A 124 -5.24 23.28 -14.79
C ASN A 124 -5.91 22.35 -15.80
N LYS A 125 -5.13 21.90 -16.79
CA LYS A 125 -5.58 20.97 -17.82
C LYS A 125 -6.22 19.72 -17.15
N PHE A 126 -7.23 19.14 -17.82
CA PHE A 126 -8.03 18.02 -17.31
C PHE A 126 -8.81 18.35 -16.03
N VAL A 127 -9.12 19.62 -15.80
CA VAL A 127 -9.80 20.12 -14.60
C VAL A 127 -9.14 19.66 -13.29
N LEU A 128 -7.81 19.58 -13.25
CA LEU A 128 -7.06 19.17 -12.06
C LEU A 128 -7.06 20.28 -11.01
N LEU A 129 -7.14 19.89 -9.73
CA LEU A 129 -7.11 20.81 -8.59
C LEU A 129 -5.77 21.56 -8.48
N LYS A 130 -4.66 20.90 -8.87
CA LYS A 130 -3.31 21.47 -8.86
C LYS A 130 -2.53 21.06 -10.10
N ALA A 131 -1.52 21.81 -10.43
CA ALA A 131 -0.64 21.51 -11.56
C ALA A 131 0.46 20.48 -11.18
N GLY A 132 0.84 19.67 -12.17
CA GLY A 132 2.03 18.83 -12.10
C GLY A 132 2.12 17.92 -10.90
N ASN A 133 3.31 17.85 -10.30
CA ASN A 133 3.62 16.96 -9.18
C ASN A 133 2.98 17.37 -7.85
N GLU A 134 2.61 18.64 -7.69
CA GLU A 134 2.02 19.15 -6.44
C GLU A 134 0.73 18.43 -6.08
N LEU A 135 -0.07 18.06 -7.09
CA LEU A 135 -1.28 17.28 -6.89
C LEU A 135 -0.99 15.92 -6.26
N CYS A 136 0.06 15.26 -6.73
CA CYS A 136 0.45 13.93 -6.24
C CYS A 136 1.01 14.02 -4.80
N PHE A 137 1.76 15.06 -4.49
CA PHE A 137 2.43 15.24 -3.20
C PHE A 137 1.48 15.56 -2.06
N ASP A 138 0.23 15.92 -2.32
CA ASP A 138 -0.77 16.05 -1.25
C ASP A 138 -0.95 14.76 -0.45
N CYS A 139 -0.86 13.62 -1.12
CA CYS A 139 -0.92 12.30 -0.50
C CYS A 139 0.46 11.59 -0.43
N HIS A 140 1.29 11.73 -1.48
CA HIS A 140 2.60 11.11 -1.58
C HIS A 140 3.73 11.99 -1.00
N LYS A 141 3.51 12.55 0.19
CA LYS A 141 4.43 13.49 0.87
C LYS A 141 5.83 12.93 1.05
N ASN A 142 5.93 11.65 1.42
CA ASN A 142 7.23 11.01 1.64
C ASN A 142 8.06 10.92 0.35
N ILE A 143 7.40 10.63 -0.79
CA ILE A 143 8.05 10.60 -2.11
C ILE A 143 8.48 12.02 -2.49
N GLY A 144 7.60 13.00 -2.35
CA GLY A 144 7.93 14.41 -2.61
C GLY A 144 9.12 14.89 -1.78
N SER A 145 9.14 14.59 -0.48
CA SER A 145 10.23 14.94 0.42
C SER A 145 11.53 14.24 0.04
N ALA A 146 11.49 12.98 -0.36
CA ALA A 146 12.67 12.24 -0.81
C ALA A 146 13.25 12.83 -2.09
N ILE A 147 12.41 13.14 -3.08
CA ILE A 147 12.81 13.81 -4.33
C ILE A 147 13.43 15.18 -4.04
N ALA A 148 12.79 15.98 -3.17
CA ALA A 148 13.29 17.31 -2.82
C ALA A 148 14.67 17.27 -2.17
N LYS A 149 14.95 16.27 -1.32
CA LYS A 149 16.21 16.09 -0.61
C LYS A 149 17.31 15.43 -1.43
N ALA A 150 16.95 14.66 -2.47
CA ALA A 150 17.91 13.93 -3.28
C ALA A 150 18.94 14.85 -3.94
N ARG A 151 20.22 14.51 -3.77
CA ARG A 151 21.34 15.22 -4.40
C ARG A 151 21.33 15.05 -5.93
N PHE A 152 21.01 13.86 -6.40
CA PHE A 152 20.90 13.53 -7.82
C PHE A 152 19.45 13.20 -8.13
N LYS A 153 18.79 14.11 -8.83
CA LYS A 153 17.41 13.95 -9.24
C LYS A 153 17.33 13.35 -10.64
N HIS A 154 16.32 12.56 -10.89
CA HIS A 154 16.01 12.07 -12.24
C HIS A 154 15.16 13.12 -12.96
N ASN A 155 15.68 13.72 -14.02
CA ASN A 155 15.04 14.84 -14.73
C ASN A 155 13.56 14.61 -15.09
N PRO A 156 13.14 13.40 -15.59
CA PRO A 156 11.72 13.15 -15.89
C PRO A 156 10.79 13.32 -14.67
N VAL A 157 11.28 13.06 -13.46
CA VAL A 157 10.49 13.21 -12.22
C VAL A 157 10.18 14.68 -11.94
N GLU A 158 11.11 15.59 -12.22
CA GLU A 158 10.87 17.03 -12.06
C GLU A 158 9.85 17.54 -13.06
N LYS A 159 9.78 16.93 -14.26
CA LYS A 159 8.85 17.31 -15.32
C LYS A 159 7.43 16.77 -15.11
N GLY A 160 7.26 15.68 -14.37
CA GLY A 160 5.95 15.12 -14.05
C GLY A 160 5.94 13.63 -13.75
N CYS A 161 5.23 13.25 -12.71
CA CYS A 161 5.03 11.84 -12.33
C CYS A 161 4.38 11.03 -13.46
N THR A 162 3.50 11.68 -14.22
CA THR A 162 2.78 11.07 -15.36
C THR A 162 3.65 10.76 -16.57
N ASN A 163 4.93 11.10 -16.57
CA ASN A 163 5.86 10.61 -17.59
C ASN A 163 6.02 9.09 -17.53
N CYS A 164 5.96 8.52 -16.32
CA CYS A 164 6.17 7.10 -16.05
C CYS A 164 4.91 6.40 -15.54
N HIS A 165 4.05 7.11 -14.80
CA HIS A 165 2.86 6.56 -14.16
C HIS A 165 1.58 6.97 -14.87
N ASP A 166 0.60 6.05 -14.93
CA ASP A 166 -0.80 6.37 -15.20
C ASP A 166 -1.49 6.61 -13.86
N PRO A 167 -2.06 7.80 -13.61
CA PRO A 167 -2.63 8.11 -12.30
C PRO A 167 -3.93 7.36 -11.99
N HIS A 168 -4.55 6.73 -12.96
CA HIS A 168 -5.80 5.99 -12.77
C HIS A 168 -5.55 4.49 -12.58
N SER A 169 -4.94 3.86 -13.57
CA SER A 169 -4.70 2.41 -13.56
C SER A 169 -3.66 2.00 -14.61
N SER A 170 -3.13 0.79 -14.48
CA SER A 170 -2.27 0.17 -15.48
C SER A 170 -2.72 -1.25 -15.77
N ALA A 171 -2.99 -1.54 -17.03
CA ALA A 171 -3.38 -2.88 -17.47
C ALA A 171 -2.19 -3.86 -17.52
N LYS A 172 -0.98 -3.36 -17.63
CA LYS A 172 0.21 -4.18 -17.92
C LYS A 172 1.05 -4.51 -16.69
N VAL A 173 1.22 -3.55 -15.79
CA VAL A 173 2.24 -3.64 -14.74
C VAL A 173 1.75 -3.10 -13.39
N LEU A 174 2.49 -3.42 -12.35
CA LEU A 174 2.24 -2.90 -11.00
C LEU A 174 2.70 -1.44 -10.88
N HIS A 175 2.35 -0.80 -9.77
CA HIS A 175 2.76 0.56 -9.41
C HIS A 175 2.29 1.64 -10.39
N LEU A 176 1.20 1.38 -11.12
CA LEU A 176 0.64 2.31 -12.11
C LEU A 176 1.63 2.73 -13.20
N LEU A 177 2.63 1.92 -13.50
CA LEU A 177 3.56 2.22 -14.59
C LEU A 177 2.87 2.07 -15.95
N LYS A 178 3.21 2.95 -16.88
CA LYS A 178 2.65 2.94 -18.24
C LYS A 178 3.10 1.76 -19.09
N ASN A 179 4.26 1.20 -18.76
CA ASN A 179 4.82 0.04 -19.47
C ASN A 179 5.65 -0.81 -18.50
N ASP A 180 6.11 -1.98 -18.95
CA ASP A 180 7.10 -2.74 -18.21
C ASP A 180 8.36 -1.89 -17.95
N LEU A 181 9.06 -2.21 -16.86
CA LEU A 181 10.11 -1.34 -16.36
C LEU A 181 11.25 -1.17 -17.35
N VAL A 182 11.66 -2.25 -18.04
CA VAL A 182 12.76 -2.19 -18.99
C VAL A 182 12.37 -1.32 -20.19
N ALA A 183 11.21 -1.58 -20.79
CA ALA A 183 10.70 -0.80 -21.91
C ALA A 183 10.52 0.68 -21.55
N LEU A 184 10.09 0.96 -20.31
CA LEU A 184 9.94 2.34 -19.83
C LEU A 184 11.29 3.07 -19.75
N CYS A 185 12.33 2.42 -19.25
CA CYS A 185 13.66 3.00 -19.14
C CYS A 185 14.34 3.18 -20.52
N VAL A 186 14.32 2.14 -21.35
CA VAL A 186 14.99 2.17 -22.67
C VAL A 186 14.27 3.08 -23.68
N GLY A 187 13.04 3.46 -23.41
CA GLY A 187 12.33 4.49 -24.17
C GLY A 187 13.06 5.84 -24.23
N CYS A 188 13.96 6.11 -23.26
CA CYS A 188 14.78 7.31 -23.17
C CYS A 188 16.28 7.02 -23.10
N HIS A 189 16.67 5.89 -22.47
CA HIS A 189 18.06 5.52 -22.27
C HIS A 189 18.55 4.61 -23.40
N GLN A 190 19.59 5.05 -24.09
CA GLN A 190 20.21 4.30 -25.19
C GLN A 190 21.20 3.28 -24.64
N THR A 191 20.72 2.05 -24.45
CA THR A 191 21.49 0.95 -23.83
C THR A 191 22.45 0.26 -24.79
N ASP A 192 22.36 0.52 -26.10
CA ASP A 192 23.23 0.04 -27.15
C ASP A 192 24.55 0.82 -27.28
N ARG A 193 24.69 1.93 -26.58
CA ARG A 193 25.90 2.76 -26.66
C ARG A 193 27.08 2.14 -25.91
N PRO A 194 28.32 2.21 -26.47
CA PRO A 194 29.52 1.74 -25.77
C PRO A 194 29.74 2.35 -24.38
N ALA A 195 29.32 3.61 -24.18
CA ALA A 195 29.40 4.28 -22.90
C ALA A 195 28.53 3.60 -21.84
N PHE A 196 27.32 3.12 -22.20
CA PHE A 196 26.45 2.38 -21.31
C PHE A 196 27.09 1.05 -20.90
N ALA A 197 27.58 0.27 -21.87
CA ALA A 197 28.26 -0.98 -21.60
C ALA A 197 29.47 -0.79 -20.69
N LYS A 198 30.33 0.21 -20.96
CA LYS A 198 31.50 0.52 -20.14
C LYS A 198 31.12 0.88 -18.69
N GLN A 199 30.06 1.62 -18.47
CA GLN A 199 29.58 1.96 -17.11
C GLN A 199 29.11 0.72 -16.34
N HIS A 200 28.60 -0.28 -17.03
CA HIS A 200 28.15 -1.56 -16.48
C HIS A 200 29.17 -2.70 -16.63
N MET A 201 30.45 -2.36 -16.75
CA MET A 201 31.58 -3.33 -16.84
C MET A 201 31.39 -4.34 -17.97
N ASN A 202 30.75 -3.92 -19.06
CA ASN A 202 30.42 -4.73 -20.24
C ASN A 202 29.52 -5.96 -19.94
N TYR A 203 28.79 -5.94 -18.84
CA TYR A 203 27.74 -6.93 -18.61
C TYR A 203 26.48 -6.57 -19.41
N PRO A 204 25.76 -7.55 -19.96
CA PRO A 204 24.56 -7.34 -20.77
C PRO A 204 23.34 -7.07 -19.88
N VAL A 205 23.31 -5.90 -19.26
CA VAL A 205 22.26 -5.50 -18.29
C VAL A 205 21.07 -4.79 -18.93
N GLU A 206 21.05 -4.60 -20.24
CA GLU A 206 20.01 -3.88 -20.99
C GLU A 206 18.61 -4.51 -20.86
N LYS A 207 18.54 -5.80 -20.54
CA LYS A 207 17.30 -6.54 -20.28
C LYS A 207 17.03 -6.81 -18.79
N SER A 208 17.91 -6.29 -17.94
CA SER A 208 17.79 -6.49 -16.49
C SER A 208 16.85 -5.48 -15.85
N ASN A 209 16.38 -5.78 -14.66
CA ASN A 209 15.59 -4.85 -13.87
C ASN A 209 16.46 -3.67 -13.40
N CYS A 210 16.38 -2.55 -14.08
CA CYS A 210 17.16 -1.35 -13.77
C CYS A 210 16.95 -0.87 -12.33
N SER A 211 15.73 -1.03 -11.79
CA SER A 211 15.38 -0.61 -10.43
C SER A 211 15.94 -1.51 -9.32
N SER A 212 16.64 -2.59 -9.64
CA SER A 212 17.43 -3.35 -8.65
C SER A 212 18.66 -2.58 -8.16
N CYS A 213 19.11 -1.56 -8.91
CA CYS A 213 20.27 -0.74 -8.55
C CYS A 213 19.92 0.75 -8.51
N HIS A 214 19.08 1.21 -9.43
CA HIS A 214 18.77 2.62 -9.63
C HIS A 214 17.44 3.02 -8.98
N ASN A 215 17.45 4.18 -8.29
CA ASN A 215 16.24 4.82 -7.79
C ASN A 215 15.74 5.86 -8.78
N ALA A 216 14.73 5.51 -9.57
CA ALA A 216 14.18 6.38 -10.61
C ALA A 216 13.63 7.73 -10.07
N HIS A 217 13.39 7.85 -8.78
CA HIS A 217 12.93 9.11 -8.16
C HIS A 217 14.08 10.03 -7.72
N GLY A 218 15.32 9.54 -7.71
CA GLY A 218 16.51 10.25 -7.29
C GLY A 218 17.14 9.65 -6.04
N SER A 219 18.41 10.01 -5.80
CA SER A 219 19.18 9.52 -4.65
C SER A 219 20.34 10.47 -4.31
N ASP A 220 21.08 10.17 -3.25
CA ASP A 220 22.28 10.90 -2.89
C ASP A 220 23.54 10.37 -3.58
N ARG A 221 23.41 9.31 -4.39
CA ARG A 221 24.51 8.69 -5.15
C ARG A 221 24.45 8.99 -6.64
N GLY A 222 25.62 9.19 -7.24
CA GLY A 222 25.76 9.39 -8.68
C GLY A 222 25.15 8.25 -9.48
N GLY A 223 24.63 8.57 -10.66
CA GLY A 223 23.89 7.59 -11.49
C GLY A 223 22.54 7.18 -10.87
N ILE A 224 22.05 7.93 -9.88
CA ILE A 224 20.82 7.63 -9.13
C ILE A 224 20.79 6.20 -8.56
N LEU A 225 21.94 5.66 -8.15
CA LEU A 225 21.98 4.39 -7.42
C LEU A 225 21.26 4.55 -6.08
N PHE A 226 20.67 3.47 -5.56
CA PHE A 226 20.14 3.47 -4.19
C PHE A 226 21.24 3.84 -3.18
N ASP A 227 20.86 4.40 -2.03
CA ASP A 227 21.81 4.90 -1.03
C ASP A 227 22.60 3.78 -0.36
N ASN A 228 22.01 2.60 -0.20
CA ASN A 228 22.69 1.43 0.31
C ASN A 228 23.12 0.54 -0.86
N VAL A 229 24.39 0.57 -1.21
CA VAL A 229 24.99 -0.21 -2.28
C VAL A 229 25.89 -1.27 -1.65
N HIS A 230 25.75 -2.52 -2.11
CA HIS A 230 26.63 -3.62 -1.70
C HIS A 230 28.08 -3.34 -2.09
N GLN A 231 29.02 -3.58 -1.18
CA GLN A 231 30.43 -3.22 -1.39
C GLN A 231 31.04 -3.73 -2.71
N PRO A 232 30.82 -5.00 -3.13
CA PRO A 232 31.31 -5.46 -4.44
C PRO A 232 30.74 -4.66 -5.62
N VAL A 233 29.48 -4.25 -5.53
CA VAL A 233 28.81 -3.44 -6.57
C VAL A 233 29.38 -2.01 -6.58
N ALA A 234 29.57 -1.40 -5.40
CA ALA A 234 30.18 -0.09 -5.27
C ALA A 234 31.60 -0.07 -5.88
N ASN A 235 32.35 -1.15 -5.70
CA ASN A 235 33.70 -1.33 -6.22
C ASN A 235 33.72 -1.87 -7.66
N LYS A 236 32.55 -2.14 -8.28
CA LYS A 236 32.41 -2.68 -9.63
C LYS A 236 33.10 -4.03 -9.83
N ILE A 237 33.16 -4.86 -8.80
CA ILE A 237 33.77 -6.19 -8.81
C ILE A 237 32.70 -7.26 -9.05
N CYS A 238 32.05 -7.20 -10.21
CA CYS A 238 30.92 -8.07 -10.56
C CYS A 238 31.29 -9.55 -10.57
N THR A 239 32.54 -9.85 -10.92
CA THR A 239 33.09 -11.23 -10.98
C THR A 239 33.22 -11.92 -9.63
N GLN A 240 33.02 -11.24 -8.53
CA GLN A 240 32.91 -11.92 -7.23
C GLN A 240 31.67 -12.82 -7.15
N CYS A 241 30.60 -12.43 -7.85
CA CYS A 241 29.33 -13.15 -7.81
C CYS A 241 28.95 -13.75 -9.19
N HIS A 242 29.24 -13.04 -10.28
CA HIS A 242 28.86 -13.41 -11.63
C HIS A 242 30.02 -13.99 -12.42
N GLU A 243 29.69 -14.74 -13.46
CA GLU A 243 30.68 -15.14 -14.46
C GLU A 243 31.31 -13.90 -15.13
N ALA A 244 32.45 -14.04 -15.76
CA ALA A 244 33.10 -12.91 -16.44
C ALA A 244 32.22 -12.33 -17.56
N SER A 245 32.30 -11.02 -17.81
CA SER A 245 31.44 -10.33 -18.79
C SER A 245 31.57 -10.87 -20.21
N ASN A 246 32.70 -11.50 -20.54
CA ASN A 246 32.97 -12.15 -21.83
C ASN A 246 32.62 -13.65 -21.84
N SER A 247 32.04 -14.21 -20.78
CA SER A 247 31.57 -15.60 -20.74
C SER A 247 30.29 -15.78 -21.57
N PRO A 248 29.95 -17.02 -21.97
CA PRO A 248 28.66 -17.29 -22.65
C PRO A 248 27.44 -16.95 -21.80
N THR A 249 27.59 -16.91 -20.49
CA THR A 249 26.47 -16.63 -19.52
C THR A 249 26.91 -15.64 -18.45
N PRO A 250 27.23 -14.39 -18.80
CA PRO A 250 27.90 -13.45 -17.87
C PRO A 250 27.08 -13.09 -16.65
N LEU A 251 25.74 -13.06 -16.74
CA LEU A 251 24.86 -12.76 -15.60
C LEU A 251 24.61 -13.98 -14.70
N LYS A 252 25.05 -15.17 -15.09
CA LYS A 252 24.95 -16.37 -14.26
C LYS A 252 25.81 -16.20 -13.02
N THR A 253 25.27 -16.57 -11.86
CA THR A 253 26.02 -16.58 -10.60
C THR A 253 26.96 -17.78 -10.53
N ARG A 254 28.15 -17.57 -10.00
CA ARG A 254 29.22 -18.61 -9.88
C ARG A 254 28.84 -19.70 -8.88
N ARG A 255 27.97 -19.44 -7.96
CA ARG A 255 27.42 -20.37 -6.97
C ARG A 255 25.93 -20.10 -6.79
N ALA A 256 25.19 -21.06 -6.28
CA ALA A 256 23.76 -20.95 -6.06
C ALA A 256 23.42 -20.72 -4.57
N GLY A 257 22.28 -20.11 -4.34
CA GLY A 257 21.72 -19.94 -3.00
C GLY A 257 22.68 -19.24 -2.03
N TYR A 258 22.65 -19.66 -0.78
CA TYR A 258 23.46 -19.07 0.28
C TYR A 258 24.97 -19.28 0.09
N GLU A 259 25.41 -20.32 -0.66
CA GLU A 259 26.83 -20.58 -0.92
C GLU A 259 27.51 -19.44 -1.69
N LEU A 260 26.75 -18.65 -2.45
CA LEU A 260 27.25 -17.45 -3.10
C LEU A 260 27.72 -16.41 -2.08
N CYS A 261 26.95 -16.25 -1.03
CA CYS A 261 27.17 -15.24 0.00
C CYS A 261 28.21 -15.68 1.05
N ARG A 262 28.30 -17.01 1.29
CA ARG A 262 29.14 -17.62 2.33
C ARG A 262 30.62 -17.27 2.20
N GLY A 263 31.12 -17.08 0.97
CA GLY A 263 32.52 -16.74 0.74
C GLY A 263 33.02 -15.50 1.50
N CYS A 264 32.13 -14.53 1.74
CA CYS A 264 32.42 -13.30 2.46
C CYS A 264 31.68 -13.19 3.81
N HIS A 265 30.49 -13.79 3.91
CA HIS A 265 29.63 -13.74 5.10
C HIS A 265 29.69 -15.02 5.95
N SER A 266 30.84 -15.73 5.95
CA SER A 266 31.02 -17.02 6.64
C SER A 266 30.80 -16.92 8.14
N SER A 267 31.27 -15.87 8.80
CA SER A 267 31.10 -15.70 10.25
C SER A 267 29.64 -15.65 10.64
N MET A 268 28.86 -14.76 10.00
CA MET A 268 27.43 -14.63 10.25
C MET A 268 26.66 -15.91 9.99
N MET A 269 27.03 -16.63 8.92
CA MET A 269 26.38 -17.88 8.57
C MET A 269 26.73 -19.03 9.52
N ASN A 270 27.98 -19.12 9.94
CA ASN A 270 28.39 -20.10 10.97
C ASN A 270 27.68 -19.83 12.28
N ASP A 271 27.58 -18.57 12.69
CA ASP A 271 26.83 -18.19 13.88
C ASP A 271 25.36 -18.58 13.78
N ALA A 272 24.72 -18.34 12.62
CA ALA A 272 23.33 -18.72 12.41
C ALA A 272 23.13 -20.24 12.37
N PHE A 273 23.98 -20.98 11.68
CA PHE A 273 23.85 -22.43 11.56
C PHE A 273 24.22 -23.20 12.85
N ASN A 274 24.94 -22.59 13.78
CA ASN A 274 25.20 -23.13 15.09
C ASN A 274 24.05 -22.90 16.09
N LYS A 275 23.00 -22.17 15.70
CA LYS A 275 21.82 -21.97 16.54
C LYS A 275 20.86 -23.15 16.50
N ASN A 276 20.14 -23.35 17.59
CA ASN A 276 19.15 -24.43 17.71
C ASN A 276 17.98 -24.30 16.73
N ARG A 277 17.69 -23.07 16.27
CA ARG A 277 16.58 -22.76 15.37
C ARG A 277 17.03 -21.78 14.29
N ILE A 278 16.91 -22.22 13.07
CA ILE A 278 17.23 -21.44 11.88
C ILE A 278 15.91 -20.96 11.26
N HIS A 279 15.84 -19.70 10.85
CA HIS A 279 14.71 -19.19 10.09
C HIS A 279 14.68 -19.88 8.73
N TRP A 280 13.58 -20.54 8.41
CA TRP A 280 13.48 -21.42 7.24
C TRP A 280 13.88 -20.74 5.91
N PRO A 281 13.49 -19.47 5.62
CA PRO A 281 13.89 -18.80 4.38
C PRO A 281 15.41 -18.70 4.18
N LEU A 282 16.20 -18.81 5.23
CA LEU A 282 17.68 -18.77 5.13
C LEU A 282 18.24 -20.01 4.42
N VAL A 283 17.58 -21.15 4.56
CA VAL A 283 18.03 -22.46 4.06
C VAL A 283 17.26 -22.94 2.84
N ASP A 284 16.28 -22.19 2.37
CA ASP A 284 15.56 -22.53 1.15
C ASP A 284 16.41 -22.28 -0.10
N LYS A 285 15.89 -22.63 -1.27
CA LYS A 285 16.56 -22.48 -2.57
C LYS A 285 16.98 -21.04 -2.87
N THR A 286 16.21 -20.07 -2.46
CA THR A 286 16.44 -18.64 -2.69
C THR A 286 17.36 -18.05 -1.61
N GLY A 287 17.33 -18.60 -0.40
CA GLY A 287 18.22 -18.25 0.70
C GLY A 287 18.16 -16.77 1.07
N CYS A 288 19.31 -16.13 1.14
CA CYS A 288 19.45 -14.73 1.53
C CYS A 288 18.60 -13.77 0.68
N LEU A 289 18.35 -14.12 -0.57
CA LEU A 289 17.61 -13.28 -1.54
C LEU A 289 16.10 -13.26 -1.29
N ASN A 290 15.59 -14.04 -0.34
CA ASN A 290 14.21 -13.87 0.13
C ASN A 290 13.99 -12.52 0.84
N CYS A 291 15.06 -11.97 1.41
CA CYS A 291 15.00 -10.75 2.22
C CYS A 291 15.95 -9.66 1.74
N HIS A 292 17.04 -9.99 1.05
CA HIS A 292 18.07 -9.06 0.65
C HIS A 292 18.14 -8.87 -0.87
N GLU A 293 18.35 -7.60 -1.29
CA GLU A 293 18.71 -7.22 -2.66
C GLU A 293 20.24 -7.14 -2.73
N PRO A 294 20.91 -8.03 -3.51
CA PRO A 294 22.35 -8.14 -3.46
C PRO A 294 23.12 -6.99 -4.12
N HIS A 295 22.46 -6.13 -4.87
CA HIS A 295 23.12 -5.05 -5.59
C HIS A 295 23.03 -3.72 -4.86
N ALA A 296 21.80 -3.22 -4.66
CA ALA A 296 21.56 -1.96 -3.98
C ALA A 296 20.13 -1.92 -3.45
N SER A 297 19.89 -1.18 -2.38
CA SER A 297 18.56 -1.03 -1.80
C SER A 297 18.37 0.35 -1.21
N LYS A 298 17.16 0.79 -1.18
CA LYS A 298 16.70 1.93 -0.40
C LYS A 298 16.79 1.64 1.10
N GLU A 299 16.60 0.39 1.51
CA GLU A 299 16.59 -0.01 2.90
C GLU A 299 18.00 -0.38 3.39
N LYS A 300 18.28 -0.06 4.67
CA LYS A 300 19.53 -0.49 5.32
C LYS A 300 19.68 -2.01 5.27
N LYS A 301 20.91 -2.48 5.37
CA LYS A 301 21.25 -3.92 5.28
C LYS A 301 20.82 -4.55 3.95
N LEU A 302 20.59 -3.76 2.92
CA LEU A 302 20.14 -4.22 1.60
C LEU A 302 18.82 -5.01 1.64
N LEU A 303 17.88 -4.66 2.50
CA LEU A 303 16.59 -5.34 2.55
C LEU A 303 15.74 -5.00 1.32
N LEU A 304 14.90 -5.95 0.89
CA LEU A 304 13.95 -5.79 -0.22
C LEU A 304 12.79 -4.82 0.07
N GLY A 305 12.64 -4.42 1.33
CA GLY A 305 11.61 -3.49 1.79
C GLY A 305 11.71 -3.26 3.29
N ASP A 306 10.89 -2.39 3.81
CA ASP A 306 10.77 -2.20 5.26
C ASP A 306 10.36 -3.51 5.95
N SER A 307 10.73 -3.65 7.23
CA SER A 307 10.52 -4.89 7.98
C SER A 307 9.05 -5.35 7.99
N LYS A 308 8.09 -4.42 8.09
CA LYS A 308 6.66 -4.75 8.10
C LYS A 308 6.22 -5.36 6.79
N SER A 309 6.55 -4.72 5.68
CA SER A 309 6.23 -5.20 4.33
C SER A 309 6.96 -6.50 4.02
N LEU A 310 8.22 -6.61 4.44
CA LEU A 310 9.06 -7.77 4.17
C LEU A 310 8.58 -9.01 4.92
N CYS A 311 8.43 -8.92 6.23
CA CYS A 311 7.96 -10.02 7.08
C CYS A 311 6.52 -10.41 6.74
N GLY A 312 5.68 -9.41 6.45
CA GLY A 312 4.26 -9.59 6.11
C GLY A 312 3.99 -10.41 4.85
N LYS A 313 4.97 -10.56 3.95
CA LYS A 313 4.83 -11.41 2.76
C LYS A 313 4.57 -12.88 3.12
N CYS A 314 5.16 -13.36 4.20
CA CYS A 314 5.02 -14.74 4.67
C CYS A 314 4.20 -14.83 5.97
N HIS A 315 4.22 -13.78 6.79
CA HIS A 315 3.48 -13.68 8.05
C HIS A 315 2.22 -12.82 7.90
N SER A 316 1.44 -13.08 6.84
CA SER A 316 0.23 -12.33 6.49
C SER A 316 -0.82 -12.34 7.61
N ASP A 317 -1.03 -13.49 8.26
CA ASP A 317 -2.02 -13.65 9.34
C ASP A 317 -1.74 -12.69 10.51
N THR A 318 -0.46 -12.55 10.88
CA THR A 318 -0.04 -11.59 11.91
C THR A 318 -0.32 -10.15 11.47
N MET A 319 -0.11 -9.83 10.20
CA MET A 319 -0.36 -8.49 9.66
C MET A 319 -1.86 -8.16 9.60
N GLU A 320 -2.71 -9.09 9.19
CA GLU A 320 -4.17 -8.91 9.19
C GLU A 320 -4.73 -8.64 10.59
N VAL A 321 -4.26 -9.40 11.58
CA VAL A 321 -4.64 -9.18 12.97
C VAL A 321 -4.24 -7.77 13.41
N GLN A 322 -3.04 -7.30 13.07
CA GLN A 322 -2.59 -5.95 13.41
C GLN A 322 -3.44 -4.86 12.74
N VAL A 323 -3.85 -5.02 11.50
CA VAL A 323 -4.73 -4.07 10.81
C VAL A 323 -6.07 -3.98 11.54
N LYS A 324 -6.71 -5.11 11.83
CA LYS A 324 -8.00 -5.16 12.54
C LYS A 324 -7.91 -4.54 13.94
N LEU A 325 -6.80 -4.76 14.65
CA LEU A 325 -6.59 -4.18 15.99
C LEU A 325 -6.38 -2.65 15.92
N ALA A 326 -5.63 -2.17 14.93
CA ALA A 326 -5.43 -0.73 14.73
C ALA A 326 -6.73 -0.02 14.38
N GLU A 327 -7.58 -0.61 13.55
CA GLU A 327 -8.91 -0.09 13.22
C GLU A 327 -9.80 -0.03 14.46
N LYS A 328 -9.80 -1.07 15.29
CA LYS A 328 -10.54 -1.10 16.56
C LYS A 328 -10.06 -0.02 17.54
N GLU A 329 -8.75 0.16 17.70
CA GLU A 329 -8.18 1.25 18.51
C GLU A 329 -8.60 2.63 18.01
N ALA A 330 -8.61 2.83 16.69
CA ALA A 330 -9.04 4.08 16.08
C ALA A 330 -10.53 4.37 16.36
N GLN A 331 -11.40 3.36 16.25
CA GLN A 331 -12.82 3.48 16.59
C GLN A 331 -13.03 3.80 18.08
N GLU A 332 -12.33 3.09 18.97
CA GLU A 332 -12.43 3.36 20.42
C GLU A 332 -11.98 4.78 20.78
N LYS A 333 -10.92 5.29 20.13
CA LYS A 333 -10.46 6.68 20.30
C LYS A 333 -11.49 7.68 19.79
N ALA A 334 -12.12 7.42 18.65
CA ALA A 334 -13.14 8.29 18.06
C ALA A 334 -14.42 8.37 18.92
N THR A 335 -14.85 7.25 19.51
CA THR A 335 -16.06 7.17 20.33
C THR A 335 -15.87 7.72 21.76
N ALA A 336 -14.65 7.79 22.23
CA ALA A 336 -14.35 8.20 23.61
C ALA A 336 -14.50 9.71 23.89
N LYS A 337 -14.86 10.55 22.90
CA LYS A 337 -15.10 12.01 23.06
C LYS A 337 -14.12 12.70 24.02
N GLY A 338 -12.82 12.49 23.81
CA GLY A 338 -11.76 13.12 24.61
C GLY A 338 -11.42 12.40 25.94
N LYS A 339 -12.08 11.32 26.32
CA LYS A 339 -11.62 10.45 27.41
C LYS A 339 -10.40 9.65 26.96
N VAL A 340 -9.32 9.74 27.72
CA VAL A 340 -8.11 8.92 27.50
C VAL A 340 -8.50 7.45 27.62
N ILE A 341 -8.32 6.69 26.53
CA ILE A 341 -8.51 5.24 26.54
C ILE A 341 -7.34 4.65 27.34
N LYS A 342 -7.63 4.09 28.51
CA LYS A 342 -6.61 3.42 29.32
C LYS A 342 -6.33 2.04 28.73
N GLY A 343 -5.07 1.79 28.36
CA GLY A 343 -4.56 0.51 27.87
C GLY A 343 -4.57 0.37 26.34
N ALA A 344 -3.50 -0.17 25.81
CA ALA A 344 -3.31 -0.41 24.39
C ALA A 344 -3.86 -1.80 23.98
N LEU A 345 -4.35 -1.91 22.74
CA LEU A 345 -4.71 -3.18 22.08
C LEU A 345 -3.52 -3.77 21.33
N THR A 346 -2.65 -2.89 20.81
CA THR A 346 -1.48 -3.25 20.02
C THR A 346 -0.18 -2.90 20.73
N HIS A 347 0.85 -3.69 20.52
CA HIS A 347 2.20 -3.39 21.03
C HIS A 347 2.91 -2.45 20.06
N VAL A 348 3.51 -1.37 20.56
CA VAL A 348 4.13 -0.32 19.74
C VAL A 348 5.15 -0.87 18.74
N PRO A 349 6.12 -1.73 19.11
CA PRO A 349 7.07 -2.28 18.14
C PRO A 349 6.39 -3.05 16.99
N VAL A 350 5.30 -3.76 17.27
CA VAL A 350 4.55 -4.49 16.24
C VAL A 350 3.77 -3.53 15.35
N GLN A 351 3.16 -2.51 15.93
CA GLN A 351 2.45 -1.47 15.19
C GLN A 351 3.37 -0.73 14.20
N GLU A 352 4.60 -0.44 14.65
CA GLU A 352 5.64 0.20 13.85
C GLU A 352 6.30 -0.75 12.84
N GLY A 353 6.02 -2.06 12.93
CA GLY A 353 6.66 -3.07 12.08
C GLY A 353 8.09 -3.40 12.51
N ASN A 354 8.50 -3.04 13.72
CA ASN A 354 9.81 -3.35 14.28
C ASN A 354 9.87 -4.77 14.84
N CYS A 355 9.74 -5.75 13.96
CA CYS A 355 9.75 -7.17 14.32
C CYS A 355 11.08 -7.59 14.97
N GLU A 356 12.18 -6.99 14.51
CA GLU A 356 13.53 -7.22 15.03
C GLU A 356 13.74 -6.69 16.46
N ALA A 357 12.81 -5.93 17.04
CA ALA A 357 12.89 -5.60 18.46
C ALA A 357 12.91 -6.86 19.34
N CYS A 358 12.17 -7.89 18.93
CA CYS A 358 12.00 -9.13 19.69
C CYS A 358 12.60 -10.37 19.00
N HIS A 359 12.53 -10.43 17.66
CA HIS A 359 12.95 -11.62 16.89
C HIS A 359 14.31 -11.46 16.25
N ALA A 360 15.07 -12.55 16.19
CA ALA A 360 16.27 -12.65 15.38
C ALA A 360 15.89 -13.14 13.98
N SER A 361 16.25 -12.36 12.95
CA SER A 361 15.79 -12.60 11.57
C SER A 361 16.41 -13.84 10.93
N HIS A 362 17.60 -14.28 11.37
CA HIS A 362 18.31 -15.39 10.78
C HIS A 362 18.19 -16.69 11.57
N ALA A 363 18.54 -16.65 12.86
CA ALA A 363 18.52 -17.81 13.72
C ALA A 363 18.55 -17.41 15.22
N ALA A 364 18.11 -18.28 16.10
CA ALA A 364 18.21 -18.11 17.54
C ALA A 364 18.23 -19.47 18.26
N ASP A 365 18.64 -19.48 19.52
CA ASP A 365 18.53 -20.65 20.37
C ASP A 365 17.13 -20.77 21.00
N SER A 366 16.41 -19.67 21.07
CA SER A 366 15.08 -19.58 21.67
C SER A 366 13.97 -19.94 20.70
N VAL A 367 12.84 -20.43 21.24
CA VAL A 367 11.61 -20.67 20.48
C VAL A 367 11.13 -19.38 19.82
N PHE A 368 10.47 -19.51 18.67
CA PHE A 368 9.99 -18.38 17.87
C PHE A 368 11.08 -17.37 17.46
N LEU A 369 12.33 -17.80 17.43
CA LEU A 369 13.48 -16.94 17.09
C LEU A 369 13.58 -15.69 17.99
N LEU A 370 13.25 -15.79 19.27
CA LEU A 370 13.41 -14.68 20.19
C LEU A 370 14.88 -14.37 20.44
N LYS A 371 15.24 -13.07 20.52
CA LYS A 371 16.62 -12.61 20.73
C LYS A 371 17.18 -12.95 22.12
N GLN A 372 16.33 -13.11 23.09
CA GLN A 372 16.72 -13.39 24.46
C GLN A 372 16.35 -14.83 24.86
N PRO A 373 17.10 -15.45 25.78
CA PRO A 373 16.87 -16.83 26.19
C PRO A 373 15.55 -17.03 26.93
N SER A 374 14.99 -15.97 27.53
CA SER A 374 13.69 -16.03 28.19
C SER A 374 12.83 -14.83 27.83
N VAL A 375 11.51 -15.02 27.88
CA VAL A 375 10.53 -13.96 27.64
C VAL A 375 10.67 -12.82 28.64
N ILE A 376 10.99 -13.13 29.91
CA ILE A 376 11.19 -12.12 30.96
C ILE A 376 12.34 -11.19 30.55
N LYS A 377 13.52 -11.76 30.26
CA LYS A 377 14.68 -10.98 29.81
C LYS A 377 14.43 -10.17 28.54
N LEU A 378 13.60 -10.74 27.63
CA LEU A 378 13.22 -10.01 26.42
C LEU A 378 12.39 -8.77 26.74
N CYS A 379 11.40 -8.91 27.61
CA CYS A 379 10.51 -7.81 27.97
C CYS A 379 11.22 -6.75 28.85
N GLU A 380 12.11 -7.16 29.73
CA GLU A 380 12.91 -6.29 30.61
C GLU A 380 13.78 -5.31 29.84
N ALA A 381 14.14 -5.61 28.60
CA ALA A 381 14.90 -4.69 27.76
C ALA A 381 14.20 -3.33 27.57
N CYS A 382 12.88 -3.26 27.76
CA CYS A 382 12.06 -2.05 27.59
C CYS A 382 11.10 -1.80 28.76
N HIS A 383 10.73 -2.82 29.51
CA HIS A 383 9.72 -2.75 30.58
C HIS A 383 10.32 -2.97 31.97
N ASP A 384 10.01 -2.09 32.90
CA ASP A 384 10.27 -2.30 34.32
C ASP A 384 9.11 -3.10 34.94
N TRP A 385 9.24 -4.43 34.97
CA TRP A 385 8.21 -5.31 35.50
C TRP A 385 8.20 -5.38 37.04
N SER A 386 9.22 -4.84 37.73
CA SER A 386 9.22 -4.72 39.19
C SER A 386 8.03 -3.90 39.72
N LYS A 387 7.48 -3.02 38.89
CA LYS A 387 6.29 -2.23 39.15
C LYS A 387 4.97 -3.00 38.87
N HIS A 388 5.05 -4.21 38.39
CA HIS A 388 3.92 -4.99 37.93
C HIS A 388 3.34 -5.84 39.06
N SER A 389 2.89 -5.23 40.12
CA SER A 389 2.20 -5.83 41.27
C SER A 389 2.92 -7.01 41.95
N ASN A 390 2.35 -7.48 43.04
CA ASN A 390 2.90 -8.58 43.89
C ASN A 390 2.66 -9.98 43.28
N HIS A 391 2.37 -10.10 41.99
CA HIS A 391 2.13 -11.40 41.35
C HIS A 391 3.46 -12.11 41.12
N PRO A 392 3.60 -13.36 41.58
CA PRO A 392 4.84 -14.09 41.40
C PRO A 392 5.09 -14.38 39.92
N MET A 393 6.26 -14.02 39.43
CA MET A 393 6.74 -14.32 38.08
C MET A 393 8.22 -14.75 38.16
N GLY A 394 8.65 -15.52 37.20
CA GLY A 394 10.04 -15.94 37.11
C GLY A 394 10.22 -17.35 36.61
N GLU A 395 11.47 -17.69 36.30
CA GLU A 395 11.85 -18.99 35.74
C GLU A 395 11.60 -20.17 36.73
N LYS A 396 11.47 -19.86 38.02
CA LYS A 396 11.21 -20.85 39.08
C LYS A 396 9.73 -20.91 39.50
N VAL A 397 8.89 -20.05 38.96
CA VAL A 397 7.47 -19.98 39.27
C VAL A 397 6.67 -20.75 38.23
N VAL A 398 6.06 -21.84 38.61
CA VAL A 398 5.27 -22.69 37.72
C VAL A 398 3.91 -22.04 37.45
N ASP A 399 3.48 -22.05 36.20
CA ASP A 399 2.12 -21.63 35.82
C ASP A 399 1.12 -22.71 36.27
N THR A 400 0.21 -22.38 37.19
CA THR A 400 -0.75 -23.32 37.75
C THR A 400 -1.71 -23.93 36.73
N ARG A 401 -1.85 -23.30 35.56
CA ARG A 401 -2.67 -23.81 34.45
C ARG A 401 -1.95 -24.89 33.63
N ASN A 402 -0.62 -24.80 33.59
CA ASN A 402 0.22 -25.78 32.89
C ASN A 402 1.57 -25.92 33.61
N LYS A 403 1.75 -27.02 34.28
CA LYS A 403 2.96 -27.31 35.09
C LYS A 403 4.26 -27.37 34.27
N ASN A 404 4.17 -27.48 32.97
CA ASN A 404 5.33 -27.56 32.07
C ASN A 404 5.85 -26.18 31.65
N ILE A 405 5.19 -25.09 32.05
CA ILE A 405 5.59 -23.73 31.73
C ILE A 405 5.74 -22.89 33.00
N THR A 406 6.62 -21.91 32.94
CA THR A 406 6.81 -20.96 34.04
C THR A 406 5.92 -19.74 33.86
N MET A 407 5.59 -19.07 34.97
CA MET A 407 4.80 -17.84 34.98
C MET A 407 5.67 -16.72 34.46
N GLN A 408 5.27 -16.17 33.30
CA GLN A 408 5.99 -15.14 32.58
C GLN A 408 5.02 -14.13 31.96
N CYS A 409 5.53 -13.08 31.32
CA CYS A 409 4.71 -12.02 30.75
C CYS A 409 3.63 -12.55 29.80
N LEU A 410 3.94 -13.57 28.98
CA LEU A 410 3.00 -14.19 28.04
C LEU A 410 1.97 -15.11 28.71
N SER A 411 2.09 -15.38 30.01
CA SER A 411 1.03 -16.04 30.76
C SER A 411 -0.25 -15.20 30.85
N CYS A 412 -0.11 -13.87 30.76
CA CYS A 412 -1.21 -12.91 30.85
C CYS A 412 -1.36 -12.04 29.61
N HIS A 413 -0.26 -11.67 28.95
CA HIS A 413 -0.25 -10.76 27.80
C HIS A 413 -0.03 -11.49 26.48
N ARG A 414 -0.41 -10.81 25.37
CA ARG A 414 -0.09 -11.22 24.00
C ARG A 414 0.73 -10.12 23.34
N SER A 415 1.99 -10.40 23.08
CA SER A 415 2.97 -9.43 22.60
C SER A 415 2.64 -8.82 21.23
N HIS A 416 1.89 -9.52 20.39
CA HIS A 416 1.42 -8.98 19.10
C HIS A 416 0.11 -8.19 19.23
N GLY A 417 -0.51 -8.16 20.39
CA GLY A 417 -1.76 -7.47 20.63
C GLY A 417 -2.96 -8.40 20.74
N THR A 418 -4.08 -7.88 21.22
CA THR A 418 -5.37 -8.58 21.33
C THR A 418 -6.50 -7.58 21.13
N GLY A 419 -7.73 -8.09 20.96
CA GLY A 419 -8.94 -7.25 21.01
C GLY A 419 -9.26 -6.67 22.40
N TYR A 420 -8.39 -6.86 23.41
CA TYR A 420 -8.61 -6.45 24.78
C TYR A 420 -7.54 -5.47 25.25
N ARG A 421 -7.94 -4.56 26.15
CA ARG A 421 -7.02 -3.55 26.69
C ARG A 421 -5.84 -4.17 27.43
N TYR A 422 -4.71 -3.47 27.42
CA TYR A 422 -3.43 -3.93 27.96
C TYR A 422 -2.89 -5.21 27.30
N MET A 423 -3.42 -5.55 26.10
CA MET A 423 -3.03 -6.77 25.39
C MET A 423 -3.18 -8.04 26.22
N ILE A 424 -4.12 -8.08 27.18
CA ILE A 424 -4.39 -9.28 27.97
C ILE A 424 -5.03 -10.37 27.11
N ALA A 425 -4.86 -11.63 27.53
CA ALA A 425 -5.31 -12.77 26.76
C ALA A 425 -6.84 -12.99 26.79
N LEU A 426 -7.57 -12.34 27.69
CA LEU A 426 -8.99 -12.54 27.93
C LEU A 426 -9.74 -11.20 28.02
N PRO A 427 -11.08 -11.18 27.85
CA PRO A 427 -11.88 -9.97 27.78
C PRO A 427 -11.73 -9.02 28.97
N THR A 428 -11.64 -9.56 30.17
CA THR A 428 -11.47 -8.78 31.40
C THR A 428 -10.31 -9.29 32.25
N VAL A 429 -9.81 -8.41 33.11
CA VAL A 429 -8.79 -8.80 34.12
C VAL A 429 -9.35 -9.88 35.05
N THR A 430 -10.62 -9.81 35.42
CA THR A 430 -11.28 -10.82 36.25
C THR A 430 -11.26 -12.19 35.57
N ASP A 431 -11.64 -12.26 34.27
CA ASP A 431 -11.59 -13.51 33.50
C ASP A 431 -10.19 -14.11 33.48
N LEU A 432 -9.17 -13.25 33.39
CA LEU A 432 -7.77 -13.69 33.43
C LEU A 432 -7.39 -14.24 34.81
N CYS A 433 -7.74 -13.52 35.88
CA CYS A 433 -7.41 -13.93 37.26
C CYS A 433 -8.03 -15.27 37.65
N VAL A 434 -9.29 -15.51 37.29
CA VAL A 434 -10.02 -16.75 37.66
C VAL A 434 -9.55 -17.97 36.89
N GLN A 435 -8.67 -17.83 35.90
CA GLN A 435 -8.03 -19.00 35.27
C GLN A 435 -7.15 -19.75 36.27
N CYS A 436 -6.52 -19.02 37.19
CA CYS A 436 -5.67 -19.58 38.27
C CYS A 436 -6.38 -19.58 39.64
N HIS A 437 -7.10 -18.52 39.94
CA HIS A 437 -7.80 -18.29 41.21
C HIS A 437 -9.26 -18.78 41.14
N LYS A 438 -9.46 -20.09 40.96
CA LYS A 438 -10.78 -20.71 40.71
C LYS A 438 -11.80 -20.43 41.81
N GLN A 439 -11.35 -20.22 43.04
CA GLN A 439 -12.21 -19.89 44.19
C GLN A 439 -12.97 -18.54 44.04
N PHE A 440 -12.51 -17.66 43.16
CA PHE A 440 -13.18 -16.36 42.88
C PHE A 440 -14.06 -16.39 41.63
N LYS A 441 -14.22 -17.55 40.98
CA LYS A 441 -15.11 -17.71 39.85
C LYS A 441 -16.55 -17.63 40.36
N ARG A 442 -17.25 -16.56 40.00
CA ARG A 442 -18.68 -16.36 40.31
C ARG A 442 -19.54 -17.04 39.24
#